data_b4ccd2c75d63b9dffd336a71c2ddf30c
#
_entry.id   b4ccd2c75d63b9dffd336a71c2ddf30c
#
_cell.length_a   1.000
_cell.length_b   1.000
_cell.length_c   1.000
_cell.angle_alpha   90.00
_cell.angle_beta   90.00
_cell.angle_gamma   90.00
#
_symmetry.space_group_name_H-M   'P 1'
#
loop_
_entity.id
_entity.type
_entity.pdbx_description
1 polymer ?
#
loop_
_entity_poly.entity_id
_entity_poly.type
_entity_poly.pdbx_seq_one_letter_code
_entity_poly.pdbx_strand_id
1 'polypeptide(L)'
;KLPEQEEENTKETQNKEKNMNTIFKRLDLWITAVIFILMLGAERYELLPRIENPLIGLRHEFRAQTLPAEETEFLYDDILIVDTEEEFFEEYGSWPLKRKDIAKMVTNLKRLGAEVIALDMIMDFPNGYGEDPILAEALQESGKTMVVSLLNLDTPIWYSLGETRLNGITDATEILNESTERGYTNVTEIGGQLSRIRFYPEIIKEHNIWPYAVQALAMYLDVEPTLEDGVLTLGDLSMPLDEYNFLWIDFPKLPAGLTFLKQTPAVITALEVLMDLEDLEDLDEEEFLEETEDLREMVEGKLVLVGDTSEMSHDIFETPVGEVYGIEIIADTVATMMKQQP
;
A
#
# COMPACT_ATOMS: atom_id res chain seq x y z
N LYS A 1 35.93 -12.62 67.67
CA LYS A 1 35.56 -12.81 66.22
C LYS A 1 34.26 -12.15 65.83
N LEU A 2 33.41 -11.72 66.76
CA LEU A 2 32.17 -10.98 66.46
C LEU A 2 32.37 -9.47 66.16
N PRO A 3 33.28 -8.72 66.77
CA PRO A 3 33.44 -7.30 66.52
C PRO A 3 34.09 -6.95 65.15
N GLU A 4 34.91 -7.83 64.59
CA GLU A 4 35.58 -7.60 63.30
C GLU A 4 34.59 -7.69 62.10
N GLN A 5 33.57 -8.54 62.19
CA GLN A 5 32.54 -8.66 61.16
C GLN A 5 31.58 -7.48 61.17
N GLU A 6 31.28 -6.87 62.31
CA GLU A 6 30.46 -5.66 62.39
C GLU A 6 31.18 -4.42 61.82
N GLU A 7 32.49 -4.31 62.04
CA GLU A 7 33.28 -3.19 61.50
C GLU A 7 33.48 -3.29 60.01
N GLU A 8 33.60 -4.49 59.45
CA GLU A 8 33.73 -4.75 58.03
C GLU A 8 32.41 -4.46 57.32
N ASN A 9 31.26 -4.87 57.83
CA ASN A 9 29.94 -4.57 57.33
C ASN A 9 29.60 -3.06 57.36
N THR A 10 30.07 -2.37 58.43
CA THR A 10 29.85 -0.92 58.57
C THR A 10 30.69 -0.14 57.55
N LYS A 11 31.92 -0.56 57.28
CA LYS A 11 32.81 0.01 56.25
C LYS A 11 32.28 -0.25 54.84
N GLU A 12 31.72 -1.42 54.59
CA GLU A 12 31.12 -1.76 53.30
C GLU A 12 29.86 -0.94 53.01
N THR A 13 29.02 -0.75 54.01
CA THR A 13 27.81 0.10 53.92
C THR A 13 28.16 1.56 53.73
N GLN A 14 29.15 2.10 54.46
CA GLN A 14 29.62 3.49 54.27
C GLN A 14 30.28 3.69 52.90
N ASN A 15 30.97 2.71 52.37
CA ASN A 15 31.56 2.77 51.01
C ASN A 15 30.48 2.73 49.93
N LYS A 16 29.41 1.94 50.09
CA LYS A 16 28.26 1.91 49.21
C LYS A 16 27.50 3.24 49.23
N GLU A 17 27.26 3.84 50.41
CA GLU A 17 26.63 5.17 50.51
C GLU A 17 27.48 6.28 49.89
N LYS A 18 28.82 6.23 50.10
CA LYS A 18 29.74 7.22 49.52
C LYS A 18 29.81 7.12 47.98
N ASN A 19 29.78 5.92 47.45
CA ASN A 19 29.72 5.68 46.01
C ASN A 19 28.38 6.11 45.40
N MET A 20 27.25 5.83 46.05
CA MET A 20 25.93 6.32 45.62
C MET A 20 25.86 7.85 45.60
N ASN A 21 26.32 8.52 46.65
CA ASN A 21 26.38 9.98 46.71
C ASN A 21 27.29 10.59 45.65
N THR A 22 28.31 9.89 45.20
CA THR A 22 29.21 10.35 44.14
C THR A 22 28.55 10.22 42.78
N ILE A 23 27.76 9.18 42.54
CA ILE A 23 26.98 9.00 41.30
C ILE A 23 25.90 10.09 41.18
N PHE A 24 25.18 10.41 42.29
CA PHE A 24 24.20 11.47 42.27
C PHE A 24 24.75 12.90 42.04
N LYS A 25 26.05 13.12 42.29
CA LYS A 25 26.72 14.41 42.04
C LYS A 25 27.27 14.55 40.61
N ARG A 26 27.20 13.51 39.80
CA ARG A 26 27.70 13.56 38.40
C ARG A 26 26.63 14.10 37.50
N LEU A 27 26.72 15.40 37.23
CA LEU A 27 25.81 16.12 36.34
C LEU A 27 25.79 15.54 34.94
N ASP A 28 26.94 15.04 34.47
CA ASP A 28 27.08 14.39 33.15
C ASP A 28 26.18 13.15 33.02
N LEU A 29 26.09 12.31 34.05
CA LEU A 29 25.21 11.15 34.06
C LEU A 29 23.71 11.52 34.03
N TRP A 30 23.34 12.58 34.77
CA TRP A 30 21.97 13.04 34.78
C TRP A 30 21.56 13.62 33.42
N ILE A 31 22.44 14.43 32.80
CA ILE A 31 22.19 14.96 31.46
C ILE A 31 22.04 13.81 30.46
N THR A 32 22.93 12.82 30.50
CA THR A 32 22.83 11.66 29.62
C THR A 32 21.53 10.88 29.85
N ALA A 33 21.14 10.63 31.09
CA ALA A 33 19.89 9.96 31.42
C ALA A 33 18.65 10.73 30.93
N VAL A 34 18.65 12.05 31.10
CA VAL A 34 17.56 12.90 30.60
C VAL A 34 17.48 12.87 29.07
N ILE A 35 18.61 12.99 28.37
CA ILE A 35 18.66 12.90 26.92
C ILE A 35 18.15 11.53 26.45
N PHE A 36 18.60 10.45 27.10
CA PHE A 36 18.15 9.09 26.79
C PHE A 36 16.64 8.91 26.99
N ILE A 37 16.08 9.41 28.09
CA ILE A 37 14.63 9.36 28.34
C ILE A 37 13.86 10.21 27.30
N LEU A 38 14.38 11.39 26.93
CA LEU A 38 13.78 12.22 25.91
C LEU A 38 13.81 11.53 24.53
N MET A 39 14.90 10.87 24.19
CA MET A 39 15.01 10.11 22.94
C MET A 39 14.06 8.91 22.91
N LEU A 40 13.98 8.14 23.99
CA LEU A 40 12.98 7.07 24.12
C LEU A 40 11.55 7.58 24.02
N GLY A 41 11.27 8.75 24.63
CA GLY A 41 9.99 9.40 24.50
C GLY A 41 9.71 9.85 23.08
N ALA A 42 10.68 10.44 22.40
CA ALA A 42 10.56 10.89 21.03
C ALA A 42 10.27 9.72 20.07
N GLU A 43 10.98 8.61 20.25
CA GLU A 43 10.73 7.38 19.48
C GLU A 43 9.35 6.81 19.80
N ARG A 44 8.99 6.71 21.07
CA ARG A 44 7.72 6.13 21.53
C ARG A 44 6.48 6.89 21.04
N TYR A 45 6.59 8.20 20.87
CA TYR A 45 5.53 9.07 20.35
C TYR A 45 5.70 9.44 18.87
N GLU A 46 6.57 8.71 18.17
CA GLU A 46 6.80 8.88 16.72
C GLU A 46 7.15 10.34 16.35
N LEU A 47 7.89 11.01 17.22
CA LEU A 47 8.32 12.39 16.97
C LEU A 47 9.45 12.47 15.94
N LEU A 48 10.31 11.44 15.87
CA LEU A 48 11.41 11.38 14.90
C LEU A 48 10.87 11.26 13.47
N PRO A 49 9.93 10.34 13.15
CA PRO A 49 9.29 10.29 11.84
C PRO A 49 8.64 11.60 11.40
N ARG A 50 8.04 12.35 12.32
CA ARG A 50 7.48 13.69 12.01
C ARG A 50 8.51 14.72 11.57
N ILE A 51 9.79 14.51 11.90
CA ILE A 51 10.90 15.34 11.45
C ILE A 51 11.52 14.77 10.17
N GLU A 52 11.59 13.44 10.07
CA GLU A 52 12.19 12.74 8.93
C GLU A 52 11.32 12.81 7.68
N ASN A 53 10.01 12.63 7.81
CA ASN A 53 9.08 12.63 6.68
C ASN A 53 9.18 13.89 5.80
N PRO A 54 9.19 15.14 6.36
CA PRO A 54 9.41 16.34 5.55
C PRO A 54 10.77 16.35 4.84
N LEU A 55 11.82 15.76 5.43
CA LEU A 55 13.14 15.67 4.79
C LEU A 55 13.13 14.64 3.65
N ILE A 56 12.37 13.57 3.79
CA ILE A 56 12.12 12.60 2.72
C ILE A 56 11.36 13.29 1.58
N GLY A 57 10.30 14.04 1.88
CA GLY A 57 9.55 14.84 0.91
C GLY A 57 10.46 15.81 0.13
N LEU A 58 11.29 16.60 0.82
CA LEU A 58 12.25 17.49 0.18
C LEU A 58 13.23 16.73 -0.75
N ARG A 59 13.67 15.53 -0.35
CA ARG A 59 14.54 14.69 -1.19
C ARG A 59 13.84 14.23 -2.45
N HIS A 60 12.57 13.81 -2.34
CA HIS A 60 11.75 13.43 -3.48
C HIS A 60 11.50 14.62 -4.42
N GLU A 61 11.14 15.77 -3.87
CA GLU A 61 10.93 17.00 -4.64
C GLU A 61 12.22 17.42 -5.39
N PHE A 62 13.36 17.40 -4.71
CA PHE A 62 14.64 17.75 -5.34
C PHE A 62 15.00 16.75 -6.47
N ARG A 63 14.77 15.46 -6.24
CA ARG A 63 14.99 14.43 -7.26
C ARG A 63 14.08 14.66 -8.46
N ALA A 64 12.80 14.92 -8.24
CA ALA A 64 11.84 15.17 -9.30
C ALA A 64 12.19 16.40 -10.18
N GLN A 65 12.77 17.44 -9.58
CA GLN A 65 13.24 18.62 -10.32
C GLN A 65 14.52 18.35 -11.13
N THR A 66 15.27 17.31 -10.79
CA THR A 66 16.57 17.00 -11.39
C THR A 66 16.54 15.83 -12.36
N LEU A 67 15.54 14.92 -12.24
CA LEU A 67 15.38 13.81 -13.17
C LEU A 67 14.77 14.29 -14.49
N PRO A 68 15.25 13.78 -15.62
CA PRO A 68 14.58 13.97 -16.91
C PRO A 68 13.17 13.37 -16.87
N ALA A 69 12.21 14.01 -17.53
CA ALA A 69 10.83 13.51 -17.62
C ALA A 69 10.78 12.07 -18.20
N GLU A 70 11.65 11.79 -19.17
CA GLU A 70 11.78 10.47 -19.80
C GLU A 70 12.10 9.33 -18.80
N GLU A 71 12.83 9.62 -17.70
CA GLU A 71 13.13 8.60 -16.68
C GLU A 71 11.95 8.32 -15.73
N THR A 72 10.99 9.22 -15.65
CA THR A 72 9.78 9.06 -14.84
C THR A 72 8.66 8.33 -15.60
N GLU A 73 8.57 8.49 -16.90
CA GLU A 73 7.59 7.79 -17.75
C GLU A 73 7.76 6.27 -17.70
N PHE A 74 8.99 5.78 -17.80
CA PHE A 74 9.28 4.33 -17.79
C PHE A 74 8.82 3.57 -16.55
N LEU A 75 8.61 4.25 -15.43
CA LEU A 75 8.25 3.59 -14.17
C LEU A 75 6.82 3.05 -14.16
N TYR A 76 5.96 3.57 -15.04
CA TYR A 76 4.54 3.26 -15.07
C TYR A 76 4.08 2.70 -16.42
N ASP A 77 5.02 2.40 -17.34
CA ASP A 77 4.67 1.89 -18.67
C ASP A 77 3.79 0.64 -18.62
N ASP A 78 3.99 -0.20 -17.60
CA ASP A 78 3.25 -1.45 -17.40
C ASP A 78 2.01 -1.30 -16.51
N ILE A 79 1.72 -0.10 -15.98
CA ILE A 79 0.64 0.16 -15.03
C ILE A 79 -0.37 1.10 -15.66
N LEU A 80 -1.65 0.73 -15.56
CA LEU A 80 -2.78 1.57 -15.95
C LEU A 80 -3.75 1.72 -14.78
N ILE A 81 -4.20 2.94 -14.51
CA ILE A 81 -5.27 3.20 -13.56
C ILE A 81 -6.58 3.41 -14.34
N VAL A 82 -7.62 2.70 -13.95
CA VAL A 82 -9.00 2.98 -14.33
C VAL A 82 -9.67 3.68 -13.15
N ASP A 83 -9.99 4.94 -13.34
CA ASP A 83 -10.46 5.82 -12.28
C ASP A 83 -11.98 5.96 -12.29
N THR A 84 -12.60 5.72 -11.13
CA THR A 84 -14.01 6.07 -10.89
C THR A 84 -14.06 7.40 -10.14
N GLU A 85 -13.85 8.48 -10.87
CA GLU A 85 -13.82 9.84 -10.34
C GLU A 85 -15.20 10.44 -10.11
N GLU A 86 -15.29 11.67 -9.60
CA GLU A 86 -16.55 12.35 -9.32
C GLU A 86 -17.42 12.51 -10.58
N GLU A 87 -16.81 12.91 -11.73
CA GLU A 87 -17.50 13.10 -13.01
C GLU A 87 -18.13 11.79 -13.51
N PHE A 88 -17.44 10.65 -13.31
CA PHE A 88 -17.98 9.34 -13.60
C PHE A 88 -19.27 9.08 -12.80
N PHE A 89 -19.28 9.31 -11.49
CA PHE A 89 -20.46 9.05 -10.66
C PHE A 89 -21.60 10.04 -10.92
N GLU A 90 -21.30 11.28 -11.30
CA GLU A 90 -22.33 12.23 -11.74
C GLU A 90 -23.06 11.73 -13.00
N GLU A 91 -22.34 11.18 -13.97
CA GLU A 91 -22.91 10.63 -15.20
C GLU A 91 -23.56 9.25 -14.98
N TYR A 92 -22.90 8.36 -14.25
CA TYR A 92 -23.43 7.05 -13.88
C TYR A 92 -24.70 7.15 -13.00
N GLY A 93 -24.84 8.22 -12.22
CA GLY A 93 -26.05 8.57 -11.46
C GLY A 93 -26.25 7.80 -10.15
N SER A 94 -25.27 7.06 -9.68
CA SER A 94 -25.32 6.39 -8.37
C SER A 94 -23.92 6.06 -7.82
N TRP A 95 -23.82 5.97 -6.48
CA TRP A 95 -22.64 5.45 -5.78
C TRP A 95 -23.12 4.42 -4.74
N PRO A 96 -22.43 3.32 -4.51
CA PRO A 96 -21.26 2.78 -5.24
C PRO A 96 -21.66 2.13 -6.57
N LEU A 97 -20.64 1.76 -7.37
CA LEU A 97 -20.82 1.04 -8.64
C LEU A 97 -21.48 -0.33 -8.42
N LYS A 98 -22.41 -0.71 -9.29
CA LYS A 98 -23.12 -1.99 -9.16
C LYS A 98 -22.25 -3.15 -9.60
N ARG A 99 -22.45 -4.33 -8.99
CA ARG A 99 -21.68 -5.55 -9.29
C ARG A 99 -21.74 -5.94 -10.78
N LYS A 100 -22.90 -5.84 -11.39
CA LYS A 100 -23.06 -6.14 -12.84
C LYS A 100 -22.25 -5.20 -13.72
N ASP A 101 -22.13 -3.93 -13.32
CA ASP A 101 -21.41 -2.93 -14.10
C ASP A 101 -19.89 -3.05 -13.86
N ILE A 102 -19.46 -3.45 -12.66
CA ILE A 102 -18.08 -3.91 -12.41
C ILE A 102 -17.77 -5.13 -13.28
N ALA A 103 -18.68 -6.09 -13.40
CA ALA A 103 -18.53 -7.26 -14.26
C ALA A 103 -18.33 -6.89 -15.73
N LYS A 104 -19.13 -5.94 -16.24
CA LYS A 104 -18.96 -5.40 -17.61
C LYS A 104 -17.59 -4.75 -17.78
N MET A 105 -17.16 -3.90 -16.85
CA MET A 105 -15.85 -3.26 -16.89
C MET A 105 -14.73 -4.30 -16.90
N VAL A 106 -14.78 -5.32 -16.05
CA VAL A 106 -13.81 -6.45 -16.03
C VAL A 106 -13.78 -7.17 -17.39
N THR A 107 -14.95 -7.46 -17.95
CA THR A 107 -15.06 -8.09 -19.27
C THR A 107 -14.46 -7.23 -20.39
N ASN A 108 -14.77 -5.93 -20.40
CA ASN A 108 -14.24 -4.99 -21.39
C ASN A 108 -12.72 -4.85 -21.27
N LEU A 109 -12.18 -4.70 -20.06
CA LEU A 109 -10.74 -4.65 -19.83
C LEU A 109 -10.05 -5.93 -20.30
N LYS A 110 -10.69 -7.09 -20.10
CA LYS A 110 -10.17 -8.37 -20.64
C LYS A 110 -10.17 -8.41 -22.16
N ARG A 111 -11.26 -7.95 -22.81
CA ARG A 111 -11.35 -7.87 -24.28
C ARG A 111 -10.28 -6.91 -24.84
N LEU A 112 -10.00 -5.81 -24.14
CA LEU A 112 -8.95 -4.84 -24.48
C LEU A 112 -7.53 -5.39 -24.23
N GLY A 113 -7.39 -6.57 -23.64
CA GLY A 113 -6.10 -7.24 -23.48
C GLY A 113 -5.36 -6.95 -22.19
N ALA A 114 -6.04 -6.50 -21.13
CA ALA A 114 -5.43 -6.36 -19.80
C ALA A 114 -4.78 -7.69 -19.34
N GLU A 115 -3.54 -7.63 -18.86
CA GLU A 115 -2.84 -8.80 -18.34
C GLU A 115 -3.30 -9.17 -16.92
N VAL A 116 -3.48 -8.18 -16.06
CA VAL A 116 -4.02 -8.34 -14.71
C VAL A 116 -5.06 -7.24 -14.48
N ILE A 117 -6.17 -7.59 -13.84
CA ILE A 117 -7.21 -6.63 -13.43
C ILE A 117 -7.34 -6.67 -11.90
N ALA A 118 -6.93 -5.61 -11.25
CA ALA A 118 -6.90 -5.49 -9.80
C ALA A 118 -7.93 -4.46 -9.32
N LEU A 119 -9.00 -4.92 -8.65
CA LEU A 119 -10.12 -4.09 -8.19
C LEU A 119 -9.87 -3.61 -6.75
N ASP A 120 -9.56 -2.35 -6.56
CA ASP A 120 -9.42 -1.73 -5.23
C ASP A 120 -10.79 -1.31 -4.69
N MET A 121 -11.61 -2.31 -4.43
CA MET A 121 -12.99 -2.15 -3.97
C MET A 121 -13.31 -3.17 -2.88
N ILE A 122 -13.82 -2.71 -1.73
CA ILE A 122 -14.27 -3.58 -0.64
C ILE A 122 -15.61 -4.18 -1.02
N MET A 123 -15.69 -5.52 -1.03
CA MET A 123 -16.86 -6.28 -1.45
C MET A 123 -17.29 -7.34 -0.41
N ASP A 124 -17.20 -6.98 0.86
CA ASP A 124 -17.43 -7.86 2.02
C ASP A 124 -18.91 -8.16 2.31
N PHE A 125 -19.84 -7.48 1.63
CA PHE A 125 -21.29 -7.72 1.76
C PHE A 125 -21.89 -8.23 0.46
N PRO A 126 -22.86 -9.18 0.54
CA PRO A 126 -23.64 -9.58 -0.62
C PRO A 126 -24.38 -8.39 -1.21
N ASN A 127 -24.31 -8.26 -2.53
CA ASN A 127 -25.03 -7.22 -3.23
C ASN A 127 -26.56 -7.41 -3.04
N GLY A 128 -27.26 -6.34 -2.65
CA GLY A 128 -28.70 -6.37 -2.41
C GLY A 128 -29.56 -6.71 -3.65
N TYR A 129 -28.96 -6.65 -4.83
CA TYR A 129 -29.61 -7.00 -6.10
C TYR A 129 -29.34 -8.44 -6.55
N GLY A 130 -28.49 -9.19 -5.84
CA GLY A 130 -28.12 -10.57 -6.19
C GLY A 130 -27.18 -10.66 -7.39
N GLU A 131 -26.35 -9.66 -7.64
CA GLU A 131 -25.46 -9.56 -8.82
C GLU A 131 -24.06 -10.16 -8.57
N ASP A 132 -23.73 -10.59 -7.34
CA ASP A 132 -22.42 -11.20 -7.04
C ASP A 132 -22.08 -12.40 -7.94
N PRO A 133 -23.01 -13.29 -8.34
CA PRO A 133 -22.70 -14.36 -9.28
C PRO A 133 -22.27 -13.87 -10.67
N ILE A 134 -22.83 -12.75 -11.14
CA ILE A 134 -22.47 -12.17 -12.44
C ILE A 134 -21.03 -11.66 -12.40
N LEU A 135 -20.67 -10.95 -11.31
CA LEU A 135 -19.30 -10.49 -11.13
C LEU A 135 -18.33 -11.66 -10.94
N ALA A 136 -18.70 -12.68 -10.16
CA ALA A 136 -17.87 -13.88 -9.95
C ALA A 136 -17.55 -14.59 -11.28
N GLU A 137 -18.55 -14.74 -12.17
CA GLU A 137 -18.35 -15.30 -13.52
C GLU A 137 -17.37 -14.46 -14.34
N ALA A 138 -17.54 -13.12 -14.40
CA ALA A 138 -16.65 -12.24 -15.13
C ALA A 138 -15.21 -12.27 -14.58
N LEU A 139 -15.03 -12.30 -13.26
CA LEU A 139 -13.71 -12.43 -12.64
C LEU A 139 -13.03 -13.76 -13.01
N GLN A 140 -13.77 -14.85 -12.96
CA GLN A 140 -13.25 -16.19 -13.31
C GLN A 140 -12.89 -16.30 -14.79
N GLU A 141 -13.74 -15.78 -15.69
CA GLU A 141 -13.50 -15.82 -17.13
C GLU A 141 -12.34 -14.90 -17.56
N SER A 142 -12.13 -13.81 -16.86
CA SER A 142 -11.03 -12.89 -17.12
C SER A 142 -9.65 -13.47 -16.70
N GLY A 143 -9.61 -14.38 -15.76
CA GLY A 143 -8.43 -15.15 -15.37
C GLY A 143 -7.60 -14.44 -14.28
N LYS A 144 -6.63 -13.59 -14.64
CA LYS A 144 -5.78 -12.90 -13.67
C LYS A 144 -6.49 -11.67 -13.08
N THR A 145 -7.37 -11.90 -12.12
CA THR A 145 -8.11 -10.84 -11.42
C THR A 145 -7.83 -10.90 -9.92
N MET A 146 -7.96 -9.77 -9.22
CA MET A 146 -7.86 -9.74 -7.77
C MET A 146 -8.75 -8.68 -7.12
N VAL A 147 -9.10 -8.91 -5.85
CA VAL A 147 -9.91 -8.03 -5.02
C VAL A 147 -9.23 -7.74 -3.68
N VAL A 148 -9.74 -6.72 -2.99
CA VAL A 148 -9.22 -6.28 -1.70
C VAL A 148 -9.67 -7.20 -0.56
N SER A 149 -8.76 -7.41 0.38
CA SER A 149 -9.05 -7.89 1.74
C SER A 149 -8.54 -6.88 2.78
N LEU A 150 -9.13 -6.89 3.97
CA LEU A 150 -8.69 -6.07 5.09
C LEU A 150 -8.29 -6.98 6.26
N LEU A 151 -7.11 -6.75 6.80
CA LEU A 151 -6.67 -7.38 8.04
C LEU A 151 -7.28 -6.64 9.24
N ASN A 152 -8.04 -7.31 10.08
CA ASN A 152 -8.56 -6.75 11.32
C ASN A 152 -7.47 -6.84 12.39
N LEU A 153 -6.71 -5.77 12.53
CA LEU A 153 -5.50 -5.71 13.34
C LEU A 153 -5.77 -5.02 14.68
N ASP A 154 -5.29 -5.64 15.77
CA ASP A 154 -5.22 -5.02 17.08
C ASP A 154 -3.80 -4.45 17.26
N THR A 155 -3.67 -3.16 16.97
CA THR A 155 -2.41 -2.42 17.09
C THR A 155 -2.48 -1.50 18.31
N PRO A 156 -1.44 -1.41 19.14
CA PRO A 156 -1.42 -0.45 20.26
C PRO A 156 -1.66 0.98 19.79
N ILE A 157 -2.67 1.65 20.38
CA ILE A 157 -3.15 3.00 19.99
C ILE A 157 -2.02 4.06 19.93
N TRP A 158 -0.93 3.84 20.65
CA TRP A 158 0.14 4.84 20.82
C TRP A 158 1.49 4.41 20.20
N TYR A 159 1.53 3.29 19.47
CA TYR A 159 2.76 2.81 18.86
C TYR A 159 2.49 1.97 17.63
N SER A 160 2.45 2.61 16.49
CA SER A 160 2.13 1.98 15.19
C SER A 160 3.17 0.93 14.75
N LEU A 161 4.41 1.02 15.27
CA LEU A 161 5.49 0.05 15.02
C LEU A 161 5.44 -1.18 15.93
N GLY A 162 4.50 -1.23 16.88
CA GLY A 162 4.38 -2.33 17.85
C GLY A 162 3.96 -3.66 17.23
N GLU A 163 4.05 -4.71 18.04
CA GLU A 163 3.49 -6.01 17.69
C GLU A 163 1.99 -5.89 17.42
N THR A 164 1.56 -6.44 16.32
CA THR A 164 0.17 -6.40 15.84
C THR A 164 -0.41 -7.80 15.90
N ARG A 165 -1.63 -7.91 16.42
CA ARG A 165 -2.35 -9.17 16.47
C ARG A 165 -3.47 -9.17 15.43
N LEU A 166 -3.56 -10.25 14.66
CA LEU A 166 -4.67 -10.49 13.76
C LEU A 166 -5.90 -10.97 14.54
N ASN A 167 -7.02 -10.28 14.40
CA ASN A 167 -8.32 -10.68 14.96
C ASN A 167 -9.25 -11.32 13.92
N GLY A 168 -8.90 -11.22 12.64
CA GLY A 168 -9.65 -11.78 11.51
C GLY A 168 -9.26 -11.10 10.21
N ILE A 169 -9.80 -11.61 9.12
CA ILE A 169 -9.66 -11.05 7.78
C ILE A 169 -11.05 -10.75 7.27
N THR A 170 -11.27 -9.54 6.78
CA THR A 170 -12.47 -9.17 6.04
C THR A 170 -12.18 -9.36 4.57
N ASP A 171 -12.71 -10.41 4.00
CA ASP A 171 -12.60 -10.77 2.59
C ASP A 171 -13.83 -10.31 1.80
N ALA A 172 -13.76 -10.34 0.49
CA ALA A 172 -14.93 -10.27 -0.37
C ALA A 172 -15.90 -11.40 -0.06
N THR A 173 -17.15 -11.32 -0.53
CA THR A 173 -18.11 -12.40 -0.35
C THR A 173 -17.53 -13.74 -0.84
N GLU A 174 -17.97 -14.86 -0.23
CA GLU A 174 -17.43 -16.20 -0.49
C GLU A 174 -17.34 -16.50 -2.01
N ILE A 175 -18.43 -16.22 -2.75
CA ILE A 175 -18.48 -16.46 -4.18
C ILE A 175 -17.46 -15.64 -4.98
N LEU A 176 -17.20 -14.39 -4.59
CA LEU A 176 -16.21 -13.53 -5.23
C LEU A 176 -14.79 -13.98 -4.86
N ASN A 177 -14.57 -14.30 -3.60
CA ASN A 177 -13.27 -14.73 -3.10
C ASN A 177 -12.80 -16.08 -3.67
N GLU A 178 -13.74 -16.95 -4.05
CA GLU A 178 -13.46 -18.22 -4.75
C GLU A 178 -13.17 -18.04 -6.24
N SER A 179 -13.49 -16.87 -6.82
CA SER A 179 -13.39 -16.60 -8.26
C SER A 179 -12.19 -15.76 -8.65
N THR A 180 -11.39 -15.30 -7.68
CA THR A 180 -10.31 -14.34 -7.92
C THR A 180 -9.24 -14.42 -6.82
N GLU A 181 -8.06 -13.84 -7.08
CA GLU A 181 -7.02 -13.67 -6.07
C GLU A 181 -7.34 -12.49 -5.12
N ARG A 182 -6.62 -12.40 -4.01
CA ARG A 182 -6.82 -11.35 -3.01
C ARG A 182 -5.51 -10.83 -2.44
N GLY A 183 -5.54 -9.57 -1.98
CA GLY A 183 -4.44 -8.97 -1.25
C GLY A 183 -4.95 -7.97 -0.21
N TYR A 184 -4.18 -7.70 0.85
CA TYR A 184 -4.59 -6.73 1.85
C TYR A 184 -4.10 -5.32 1.53
N THR A 185 -4.96 -4.31 1.78
CA THR A 185 -4.68 -2.89 1.55
C THR A 185 -4.45 -2.10 2.85
N ASN A 186 -4.22 -2.78 3.97
CA ASN A 186 -3.98 -2.10 5.24
C ASN A 186 -2.78 -1.16 5.15
N VAL A 187 -3.02 0.12 5.44
CA VAL A 187 -2.00 1.15 5.52
C VAL A 187 -1.57 1.41 6.96
N THR A 188 -0.36 1.89 7.14
CA THR A 188 0.17 2.31 8.44
C THR A 188 0.80 3.69 8.30
N GLU A 189 0.12 4.70 8.84
CA GLU A 189 0.68 6.04 8.93
C GLU A 189 1.67 6.13 10.09
N ILE A 190 2.85 6.68 9.81
CA ILE A 190 3.88 6.90 10.82
C ILE A 190 4.22 8.38 10.84
N GLY A 191 4.07 8.98 12.03
CA GLY A 191 4.22 10.43 12.16
C GLY A 191 3.14 11.24 11.43
N GLY A 192 2.02 10.61 11.10
CA GLY A 192 0.88 11.23 10.39
C GLY A 192 1.05 11.27 8.87
N GLN A 193 1.94 10.47 8.31
CA GLN A 193 2.12 10.32 6.87
C GLN A 193 2.30 8.86 6.47
N LEU A 194 1.78 8.50 5.30
CA LEU A 194 2.01 7.23 4.64
C LEU A 194 3.23 7.34 3.72
N SER A 195 4.29 6.61 4.06
CA SER A 195 5.55 6.60 3.29
C SER A 195 6.04 5.20 2.95
N ARG A 196 5.36 4.18 3.45
CA ARG A 196 5.79 2.79 3.36
C ARG A 196 4.63 1.83 3.59
N ILE A 197 4.69 0.63 3.03
CA ILE A 197 3.73 -0.44 3.29
C ILE A 197 4.31 -1.44 4.29
N ARG A 198 3.45 -1.98 5.15
CA ARG A 198 3.84 -2.94 6.19
C ARG A 198 3.54 -4.36 5.78
N PHE A 199 4.55 -5.22 5.99
CA PHE A 199 4.41 -6.66 5.86
C PHE A 199 4.16 -7.27 7.24
N TYR A 200 3.36 -8.31 7.28
CA TYR A 200 3.05 -9.09 8.48
C TYR A 200 3.49 -10.54 8.25
N PRO A 201 4.77 -10.91 8.47
CA PRO A 201 5.35 -12.20 8.08
C PRO A 201 4.58 -13.40 8.63
N GLU A 202 4.11 -13.33 9.89
CA GLU A 202 3.34 -14.40 10.50
C GLU A 202 1.97 -14.59 9.82
N ILE A 203 1.29 -13.48 9.46
CA ILE A 203 0.01 -13.51 8.78
C ILE A 203 0.18 -14.05 7.35
N ILE A 204 1.20 -13.58 6.64
CA ILE A 204 1.54 -14.04 5.29
C ILE A 204 1.77 -15.55 5.32
N LYS A 205 2.57 -16.04 6.26
CA LYS A 205 2.90 -17.46 6.40
C LYS A 205 1.68 -18.33 6.77
N GLU A 206 0.77 -17.82 7.62
CA GLU A 206 -0.38 -18.59 8.10
C GLU A 206 -1.53 -18.59 7.08
N HIS A 207 -1.78 -17.46 6.41
CA HIS A 207 -2.95 -17.24 5.57
C HIS A 207 -2.66 -17.11 4.08
N ASN A 208 -1.39 -17.09 3.69
CA ASN A 208 -0.94 -16.83 2.31
C ASN A 208 -1.62 -15.61 1.69
N ILE A 209 -1.67 -14.50 2.46
CA ILE A 209 -2.23 -13.22 2.01
C ILE A 209 -1.14 -12.15 2.02
N TRP A 210 -0.92 -11.55 0.88
CA TRP A 210 0.13 -10.56 0.65
C TRP A 210 -0.42 -9.14 0.63
N PRO A 211 0.43 -8.09 0.80
CA PRO A 211 0.03 -6.73 0.47
C PRO A 211 -0.52 -6.68 -0.96
N TYR A 212 -1.59 -5.93 -1.17
CA TYR A 212 -2.31 -5.87 -2.45
C TYR A 212 -1.38 -5.57 -3.64
N ALA A 213 -0.52 -4.55 -3.53
CA ALA A 213 0.44 -4.20 -4.57
C ALA A 213 1.44 -5.34 -4.87
N VAL A 214 1.83 -6.12 -3.85
CA VAL A 214 2.73 -7.28 -4.01
C VAL A 214 2.04 -8.39 -4.78
N GLN A 215 0.80 -8.71 -4.40
CA GLN A 215 0.01 -9.75 -5.08
C GLN A 215 -0.27 -9.36 -6.54
N ALA A 216 -0.64 -8.10 -6.79
CA ALA A 216 -0.87 -7.59 -8.14
C ALA A 216 0.37 -7.74 -9.03
N LEU A 217 1.54 -7.32 -8.52
CA LEU A 217 2.79 -7.46 -9.26
C LEU A 217 3.22 -8.91 -9.44
N ALA A 218 3.02 -9.77 -8.44
CA ALA A 218 3.32 -11.19 -8.53
C ALA A 218 2.51 -11.87 -9.64
N MET A 219 1.21 -11.56 -9.74
CA MET A 219 0.34 -12.03 -10.82
C MET A 219 0.77 -11.51 -12.19
N TYR A 220 1.18 -10.24 -12.27
CA TYR A 220 1.67 -9.64 -13.49
C TYR A 220 2.95 -10.30 -14.00
N LEU A 221 3.90 -10.56 -13.11
CA LEU A 221 5.17 -11.22 -13.41
C LEU A 221 5.05 -12.76 -13.54
N ASP A 222 3.88 -13.31 -13.23
CA ASP A 222 3.64 -14.77 -13.21
C ASP A 222 4.59 -15.52 -12.26
N VAL A 223 4.77 -14.99 -11.04
CA VAL A 223 5.67 -15.52 -10.02
C VAL A 223 5.01 -15.61 -8.64
N GLU A 224 5.48 -16.52 -7.81
CA GLU A 224 5.07 -16.60 -6.41
C GLU A 224 5.96 -15.69 -5.54
N PRO A 225 5.37 -14.81 -4.71
CA PRO A 225 6.14 -13.97 -3.80
C PRO A 225 6.71 -14.81 -2.65
N THR A 226 7.92 -14.47 -2.21
CA THR A 226 8.54 -15.08 -1.02
C THR A 226 9.07 -14.00 -0.09
N LEU A 227 9.01 -14.26 1.21
CA LEU A 227 9.56 -13.38 2.25
C LEU A 227 10.44 -14.21 3.20
N GLU A 228 11.76 -14.08 3.04
CA GLU A 228 12.75 -14.80 3.84
C GLU A 228 13.78 -13.82 4.39
N ASP A 229 14.10 -13.94 5.66
CA ASP A 229 15.11 -13.12 6.37
C ASP A 229 14.93 -11.59 6.15
N GLY A 230 13.67 -11.12 6.05
CA GLY A 230 13.36 -9.71 5.82
C GLY A 230 13.61 -9.24 4.39
N VAL A 231 13.69 -10.16 3.44
CA VAL A 231 13.82 -9.86 2.01
C VAL A 231 12.60 -10.38 1.27
N LEU A 232 11.88 -9.48 0.61
CA LEU A 232 10.83 -9.81 -0.35
C LEU A 232 11.46 -10.16 -1.68
N THR A 233 11.05 -11.29 -2.28
CA THR A 233 11.49 -11.71 -3.61
C THR A 233 10.30 -11.97 -4.51
N LEU A 234 10.33 -11.44 -5.73
CA LEU A 234 9.35 -11.60 -6.80
C LEU A 234 10.09 -11.96 -8.10
N GLY A 235 10.28 -13.25 -8.36
CA GLY A 235 11.13 -13.69 -9.48
C GLY A 235 12.56 -13.19 -9.32
N ASP A 236 13.00 -12.33 -10.25
CA ASP A 236 14.34 -11.71 -10.22
C ASP A 236 14.42 -10.44 -9.38
N LEU A 237 13.28 -9.90 -8.91
CA LEU A 237 13.23 -8.72 -8.06
C LEU A 237 13.49 -9.11 -6.61
N SER A 238 14.35 -8.33 -5.91
CA SER A 238 14.72 -8.59 -4.52
C SER A 238 14.78 -7.28 -3.73
N MET A 239 13.94 -7.15 -2.70
CA MET A 239 13.75 -5.93 -1.94
C MET A 239 13.90 -6.18 -0.46
N PRO A 240 14.91 -5.60 0.20
CA PRO A 240 15.04 -5.69 1.66
C PRO A 240 13.95 -4.84 2.33
N LEU A 241 13.31 -5.41 3.33
CA LEU A 241 12.44 -4.69 4.25
C LEU A 241 13.26 -4.06 5.38
N ASP A 242 12.74 -3.01 5.99
CA ASP A 242 13.36 -2.44 7.17
C ASP A 242 13.18 -3.35 8.43
N GLU A 243 13.77 -2.96 9.55
CA GLU A 243 13.73 -3.74 10.80
C GLU A 243 12.33 -3.96 11.38
N TYR A 244 11.32 -3.21 10.90
CA TYR A 244 9.91 -3.31 11.27
C TYR A 244 9.06 -3.98 10.20
N ASN A 245 9.69 -4.57 9.18
CA ASN A 245 9.06 -5.20 8.03
C ASN A 245 8.26 -4.22 7.15
N PHE A 246 8.80 -3.04 6.89
CA PHE A 246 8.25 -2.10 5.93
C PHE A 246 9.07 -2.07 4.64
N LEU A 247 8.36 -1.92 3.53
CA LEU A 247 8.91 -1.50 2.24
C LEU A 247 8.64 0.00 2.07
N TRP A 248 9.70 0.78 1.86
CA TRP A 248 9.58 2.21 1.58
C TRP A 248 9.08 2.44 0.16
N ILE A 249 8.11 3.35 0.01
CA ILE A 249 7.60 3.76 -1.28
C ILE A 249 8.48 4.86 -1.84
N ASP A 250 8.98 4.66 -3.05
CA ASP A 250 9.72 5.65 -3.78
C ASP A 250 8.76 6.47 -4.65
N PHE A 251 8.08 7.44 -4.02
CA PHE A 251 7.17 8.32 -4.74
C PHE A 251 7.92 9.04 -5.88
N PRO A 252 7.55 8.78 -7.15
CA PRO A 252 8.24 9.36 -8.26
C PRO A 252 7.76 10.78 -8.46
N LYS A 253 8.15 11.73 -7.90
CA LYS A 253 7.77 12.80 -8.24
C LYS A 253 7.73 13.96 -8.02
N LEU A 254 7.26 14.71 -8.13
CA LEU A 254 6.48 15.48 -8.90
C LEU A 254 6.31 16.83 -8.29
N PRO A 255 6.24 17.91 -9.02
CA PRO A 255 6.05 19.23 -8.50
C PRO A 255 4.89 19.24 -7.50
N ALA A 256 5.08 19.95 -6.39
CA ALA A 256 4.08 20.05 -5.34
C ALA A 256 2.67 20.31 -5.87
N GLY A 257 1.70 19.57 -5.37
CA GLY A 257 0.28 19.72 -5.73
C GLY A 257 -0.17 18.98 -6.99
N LEU A 258 0.67 18.10 -7.56
CA LEU A 258 0.27 17.25 -8.65
C LEU A 258 0.28 15.81 -8.21
N THR A 259 -0.85 15.13 -8.32
CA THR A 259 -1.00 13.71 -8.10
C THR A 259 -0.55 12.94 -9.34
N PHE A 260 -0.30 11.65 -9.18
CA PHE A 260 -0.03 10.73 -10.27
C PHE A 260 -1.10 10.83 -11.38
N LEU A 261 -2.38 10.83 -11.00
CA LEU A 261 -3.52 10.96 -11.92
C LEU A 261 -3.47 12.21 -12.82
N LYS A 262 -2.83 13.28 -12.37
CA LYS A 262 -2.73 14.53 -13.13
C LYS A 262 -1.54 14.60 -14.06
N GLN A 263 -0.62 13.65 -14.01
CA GLN A 263 0.68 13.77 -14.68
C GLN A 263 1.10 12.63 -15.58
N THR A 264 0.50 11.46 -15.43
CA THR A 264 0.86 10.33 -16.27
C THR A 264 -0.19 10.07 -17.33
N PRO A 265 0.22 9.65 -18.53
CA PRO A 265 -0.71 9.20 -19.57
C PRO A 265 -1.40 7.86 -19.21
N ALA A 266 -1.02 7.24 -18.10
CA ALA A 266 -1.48 5.91 -17.69
C ALA A 266 -2.75 5.93 -16.83
N VAL A 267 -3.67 6.84 -17.09
CA VAL A 267 -4.98 6.91 -16.42
C VAL A 267 -6.07 7.07 -17.47
N ILE A 268 -7.06 6.20 -17.40
CA ILE A 268 -8.33 6.31 -18.15
C ILE A 268 -9.48 6.36 -17.16
N THR A 269 -10.58 6.99 -17.56
CA THR A 269 -11.77 7.02 -16.72
C THR A 269 -12.61 5.76 -16.91
N ALA A 270 -13.35 5.39 -15.87
CA ALA A 270 -14.32 4.30 -15.97
C ALA A 270 -15.44 4.58 -16.98
N LEU A 271 -15.68 5.86 -17.36
CA LEU A 271 -16.59 6.21 -18.46
C LEU A 271 -16.14 5.54 -19.76
N GLU A 272 -14.85 5.67 -20.11
CA GLU A 272 -14.28 5.13 -21.35
C GLU A 272 -14.37 3.60 -21.43
N VAL A 273 -14.26 2.92 -20.28
CA VAL A 273 -14.24 1.45 -20.21
C VAL A 273 -15.63 0.84 -20.06
N LEU A 274 -16.57 1.58 -19.48
CA LEU A 274 -17.90 1.07 -19.17
C LEU A 274 -18.98 1.69 -20.04
N MET A 275 -19.07 3.03 -20.08
CA MET A 275 -20.21 3.71 -20.69
C MET A 275 -20.01 3.92 -22.19
N ASP A 276 -18.83 4.33 -22.61
CA ASP A 276 -18.54 4.55 -24.03
C ASP A 276 -18.51 3.23 -24.83
N LEU A 277 -18.30 2.11 -24.15
CA LEU A 277 -18.32 0.78 -24.76
C LEU A 277 -19.71 0.09 -24.72
N GLU A 278 -20.75 0.71 -24.13
CA GLU A 278 -22.08 0.07 -24.01
C GLU A 278 -22.68 -0.28 -25.38
N ASP A 279 -22.53 0.60 -26.37
CA ASP A 279 -23.04 0.38 -27.73
C ASP A 279 -22.21 -0.67 -28.53
N LEU A 280 -21.03 -1.06 -28.01
CA LEU A 280 -20.11 -2.01 -28.65
C LEU A 280 -20.19 -3.42 -28.06
N GLU A 281 -21.03 -3.67 -27.04
CA GLU A 281 -21.12 -4.97 -26.36
C GLU A 281 -21.50 -6.12 -27.30
N ASP A 282 -22.39 -5.85 -28.27
CA ASP A 282 -22.92 -6.83 -29.23
C ASP A 282 -21.99 -7.09 -30.43
N LEU A 283 -20.90 -6.34 -30.58
CA LEU A 283 -19.95 -6.50 -31.67
C LEU A 283 -19.14 -7.81 -31.48
N ASP A 284 -18.81 -8.43 -32.62
CA ASP A 284 -17.84 -9.53 -32.58
C ASP A 284 -16.44 -9.02 -32.18
N GLU A 285 -15.53 -9.93 -31.89
CA GLU A 285 -14.22 -9.59 -31.34
C GLU A 285 -13.37 -8.75 -32.30
N GLU A 286 -13.46 -8.99 -33.60
CA GLU A 286 -12.68 -8.27 -34.62
C GLU A 286 -13.22 -6.84 -34.78
N GLU A 287 -14.54 -6.67 -34.88
CA GLU A 287 -15.19 -5.36 -34.94
C GLU A 287 -14.97 -4.53 -33.66
N PHE A 288 -15.08 -5.18 -32.46
CA PHE A 288 -14.83 -4.51 -31.19
C PHE A 288 -13.39 -3.97 -31.11
N LEU A 289 -12.39 -4.77 -31.48
CA LEU A 289 -10.98 -4.37 -31.40
C LEU A 289 -10.64 -3.28 -32.43
N GLU A 290 -11.33 -3.24 -33.59
CA GLU A 290 -11.16 -2.18 -34.59
C GLU A 290 -11.73 -0.83 -34.09
N GLU A 291 -12.91 -0.86 -33.46
CA GLU A 291 -13.55 0.36 -32.92
C GLU A 291 -12.88 0.89 -31.64
N THR A 292 -12.10 0.05 -30.94
CA THR A 292 -11.46 0.39 -29.67
C THR A 292 -9.93 0.44 -29.74
N GLU A 293 -9.33 0.62 -30.93
CA GLU A 293 -7.88 0.54 -31.17
C GLU A 293 -7.09 1.46 -30.23
N ASP A 294 -7.49 2.73 -30.09
CA ASP A 294 -6.81 3.71 -29.23
C ASP A 294 -6.83 3.29 -27.74
N LEU A 295 -7.99 2.82 -27.26
CA LEU A 295 -8.16 2.39 -25.88
C LEU A 295 -7.40 1.07 -25.62
N ARG A 296 -7.39 0.19 -26.61
CA ARG A 296 -6.63 -1.05 -26.56
C ARG A 296 -5.13 -0.81 -26.42
N GLU A 297 -4.57 0.15 -27.18
CA GLU A 297 -3.14 0.51 -27.04
C GLU A 297 -2.77 0.93 -25.62
N MET A 298 -3.72 1.54 -24.90
CA MET A 298 -3.50 1.92 -23.49
C MET A 298 -3.61 0.74 -22.52
N VAL A 299 -4.43 -0.28 -22.83
CA VAL A 299 -4.78 -1.38 -21.88
C VAL A 299 -3.98 -2.65 -22.11
N GLU A 300 -3.65 -2.97 -23.39
CA GLU A 300 -3.06 -4.27 -23.76
C GLU A 300 -1.75 -4.55 -23.02
N GLY A 301 -1.69 -5.70 -22.37
CA GLY A 301 -0.52 -6.17 -21.62
C GLY A 301 -0.26 -5.45 -20.29
N LYS A 302 -1.16 -4.58 -19.82
CA LYS A 302 -0.97 -3.79 -18.60
C LYS A 302 -1.45 -4.52 -17.34
N LEU A 303 -0.84 -4.17 -16.22
CA LEU A 303 -1.42 -4.30 -14.90
C LEU A 303 -2.42 -3.16 -14.69
N VAL A 304 -3.70 -3.47 -14.74
CA VAL A 304 -4.79 -2.51 -14.61
C VAL A 304 -5.25 -2.46 -13.16
N LEU A 305 -5.16 -1.28 -12.55
CA LEU A 305 -5.63 -0.97 -11.20
C LEU A 305 -6.94 -0.18 -11.32
N VAL A 306 -8.03 -0.69 -10.77
CA VAL A 306 -9.34 -0.01 -10.78
C VAL A 306 -9.61 0.55 -9.40
N GLY A 307 -9.80 1.84 -9.25
CA GLY A 307 -9.99 2.49 -7.95
C GLY A 307 -10.87 3.72 -8.01
N ASP A 308 -11.29 4.18 -6.83
CA ASP A 308 -12.23 5.28 -6.62
C ASP A 308 -11.50 6.51 -6.07
N THR A 309 -11.41 7.58 -6.87
CA THR A 309 -10.83 8.87 -6.46
C THR A 309 -11.88 9.95 -6.23
N SER A 310 -13.18 9.58 -6.19
CA SER A 310 -14.25 10.52 -5.87
C SER A 310 -14.15 11.04 -4.43
N GLU A 311 -14.75 12.20 -4.18
CA GLU A 311 -14.86 12.74 -2.82
C GLU A 311 -15.63 11.79 -1.86
N MET A 312 -16.46 10.90 -2.40
CA MET A 312 -17.26 9.94 -1.65
C MET A 312 -16.43 8.82 -1.04
N SER A 313 -15.33 8.42 -1.69
CA SER A 313 -14.46 7.33 -1.24
C SER A 313 -13.66 7.71 0.01
N HIS A 314 -13.30 9.00 0.16
CA HIS A 314 -12.40 9.48 1.19
C HIS A 314 -11.05 8.74 1.26
N ASP A 315 -10.63 8.10 0.17
CA ASP A 315 -9.41 7.30 0.11
C ASP A 315 -8.20 8.16 -0.28
N ILE A 316 -7.91 9.15 0.58
CA ILE A 316 -6.83 10.11 0.41
C ILE A 316 -5.90 10.03 1.62
N PHE A 317 -4.59 9.97 1.38
CA PHE A 317 -3.56 9.85 2.41
C PHE A 317 -2.55 10.99 2.34
N GLU A 318 -2.17 11.51 3.50
CA GLU A 318 -1.02 12.39 3.62
C GLU A 318 0.27 11.60 3.39
N THR A 319 1.07 12.02 2.43
CA THR A 319 2.37 11.43 2.09
C THR A 319 3.49 12.46 2.18
N PRO A 320 4.77 12.06 2.12
CA PRO A 320 5.88 13.01 2.06
C PRO A 320 5.86 13.96 0.85
N VAL A 321 5.10 13.63 -0.20
CA VAL A 321 4.96 14.44 -1.41
C VAL A 321 3.63 15.19 -1.50
N GLY A 322 2.79 15.09 -0.48
CA GLY A 322 1.46 15.71 -0.38
C GLY A 322 0.35 14.67 -0.31
N GLU A 323 -0.88 15.11 -0.54
CA GLU A 323 -2.06 14.24 -0.57
C GLU A 323 -2.04 13.37 -1.84
N VAL A 324 -2.23 12.07 -1.65
CA VAL A 324 -2.23 11.04 -2.71
C VAL A 324 -3.40 10.09 -2.49
N TYR A 325 -4.08 9.69 -3.56
CA TYR A 325 -5.17 8.71 -3.50
C TYR A 325 -4.64 7.30 -3.24
N GLY A 326 -5.44 6.44 -2.58
CA GLY A 326 -5.06 5.07 -2.25
C GLY A 326 -4.64 4.26 -3.47
N ILE A 327 -5.37 4.38 -4.57
CA ILE A 327 -5.03 3.69 -5.83
C ILE A 327 -3.68 4.15 -6.40
N GLU A 328 -3.31 5.44 -6.26
CA GLU A 328 -2.01 5.96 -6.66
C GLU A 328 -0.90 5.39 -5.79
N ILE A 329 -1.14 5.22 -4.48
CA ILE A 329 -0.18 4.61 -3.54
C ILE A 329 0.08 3.15 -3.93
N ILE A 330 -0.94 2.42 -4.37
CA ILE A 330 -0.79 1.06 -4.89
C ILE A 330 0.10 1.08 -6.15
N ALA A 331 -0.18 1.98 -7.10
CA ALA A 331 0.61 2.14 -8.32
C ALA A 331 2.08 2.53 -8.01
N ASP A 332 2.30 3.50 -7.12
CA ASP A 332 3.62 3.93 -6.67
C ASP A 332 4.39 2.79 -5.98
N THR A 333 3.68 1.96 -5.22
CA THR A 333 4.27 0.78 -4.57
C THR A 333 4.70 -0.26 -5.61
N VAL A 334 3.87 -0.55 -6.61
CA VAL A 334 4.20 -1.45 -7.72
C VAL A 334 5.40 -0.90 -8.49
N ALA A 335 5.37 0.37 -8.89
CA ALA A 335 6.48 1.03 -9.60
C ALA A 335 7.78 1.02 -8.79
N THR A 336 7.70 1.22 -7.46
CA THR A 336 8.84 1.09 -6.56
C THR A 336 9.48 -0.30 -6.62
N MET A 337 8.65 -1.34 -6.59
CA MET A 337 9.13 -2.72 -6.67
C MET A 337 9.74 -3.03 -8.05
N MET A 338 9.10 -2.61 -9.14
CA MET A 338 9.60 -2.83 -10.51
C MET A 338 10.94 -2.12 -10.76
N LYS A 339 11.16 -0.96 -10.16
CA LYS A 339 12.42 -0.21 -10.26
C LYS A 339 13.60 -0.91 -9.59
N GLN A 340 13.37 -1.79 -8.64
CA GLN A 340 14.38 -2.53 -7.88
C GLN A 340 14.95 -3.72 -8.67
N GLN A 341 15.00 -3.61 -9.99
CA GLN A 341 15.70 -4.59 -10.81
C GLN A 341 17.19 -4.63 -10.44
N PRO A 342 17.80 -5.81 -10.37
CA PRO A 342 19.19 -5.98 -9.97
C PRO A 342 20.20 -5.30 -10.91
#